data_a50d066958c6c226a3360d1beb0f3bc0
#
_entry.id   a50d066958c6c226a3360d1beb0f3bc0
#
_cell.length_a   1.000
_cell.length_b   1.000
_cell.length_c   1.000
_cell.angle_alpha   90.00
_cell.angle_beta   90.00
_cell.angle_gamma   90.00
#
_symmetry.space_group_name_H-M   'P 1'
#
loop_
_entity.id
_entity.type
_entity.pdbx_description
1 polymer ?
#
loop_
_entity_poly.entity_id
_entity_poly.type
_entity_poly.pdbx_seq_one_letter_code
_entity_poly.pdbx_strand_id
1 'polypeptide(L)'
;MNAKILVIDDNPTNLKLVSELLEFEGHKILKAVDAEEAQVVLADTLPELILMDIALPGMDGLTLARKLKADERTRHIRIVALTAFAMKGDDQKAFAAGCDGYITKPIDTRKLPEQVAGLLAKERP
;
A
#
# COMPACT_ATOMS: atom_id res chain seq x y z
N MET A 1 3.57 17.82 0.60
CA MET A 1 2.18 17.30 0.74
C MET A 1 2.13 16.30 1.89
N ASN A 2 1.25 16.51 2.85
CA ASN A 2 1.12 15.63 4.02
C ASN A 2 -0.07 14.72 3.84
N ALA A 3 0.18 13.42 3.85
CA ALA A 3 -0.87 12.42 3.77
C ALA A 3 -0.65 11.37 4.86
N LYS A 4 -1.73 10.71 5.25
CA LYS A 4 -1.66 9.58 6.16
C LYS A 4 -1.57 8.32 5.32
N ILE A 5 -0.50 7.56 5.47
CA ILE A 5 -0.20 6.39 4.65
C ILE A 5 0.01 5.17 5.55
N LEU A 6 -0.66 4.07 5.22
CA LEU A 6 -0.45 2.79 5.89
C LEU A 6 0.49 1.95 5.03
N VAL A 7 1.61 1.51 5.61
CA VAL A 7 2.55 0.62 4.94
C VAL A 7 2.42 -0.78 5.55
N ILE A 8 2.15 -1.76 4.70
CA ILE A 8 1.97 -3.16 5.11
C ILE A 8 3.04 -4.00 4.46
N ASP A 9 3.96 -4.53 5.25
CA ASP A 9 5.04 -5.39 4.78
C ASP A 9 5.54 -6.24 5.94
N ASP A 10 5.67 -7.54 5.73
CA ASP A 10 6.15 -8.46 6.76
C ASP A 10 7.68 -8.43 6.91
N ASN A 11 8.39 -7.83 5.96
CA ASN A 11 9.84 -7.67 6.02
C ASN A 11 10.17 -6.39 6.80
N PRO A 12 10.77 -6.48 8.00
CA PRO A 12 11.01 -5.29 8.83
C PRO A 12 11.97 -4.30 8.18
N THR A 13 12.92 -4.76 7.37
CA THR A 13 13.85 -3.88 6.66
C THR A 13 13.13 -3.03 5.63
N ASN A 14 12.26 -3.64 4.82
CA ASN A 14 11.47 -2.93 3.82
C ASN A 14 10.48 -1.98 4.48
N LEU A 15 9.81 -2.44 5.53
CA LEU A 15 8.84 -1.62 6.26
C LEU A 15 9.51 -0.36 6.81
N LYS A 16 10.69 -0.50 7.40
CA LYS A 16 11.45 0.62 7.93
C LYS A 16 11.90 1.57 6.81
N LEU A 17 12.45 1.02 5.73
CA LEU A 17 12.95 1.83 4.61
C LEU A 17 11.84 2.68 4.00
N VAL A 18 10.74 2.06 3.63
CA VAL A 18 9.61 2.75 3.01
C VAL A 18 9.03 3.79 3.96
N SER A 19 8.87 3.42 5.23
CA SER A 19 8.31 4.33 6.24
C SER A 19 9.18 5.56 6.43
N GLU A 20 10.51 5.38 6.57
CA GLU A 20 11.42 6.50 6.77
C GLU A 20 11.47 7.42 5.55
N LEU A 21 11.49 6.87 4.33
CA LEU A 21 11.48 7.67 3.11
C LEU A 21 10.25 8.56 3.03
N LEU A 22 9.10 8.02 3.36
CA LEU A 22 7.84 8.77 3.26
C LEU A 22 7.67 9.73 4.43
N GLU A 23 8.14 9.38 5.61
CA GLU A 23 8.15 10.31 6.75
C GLU A 23 9.04 11.52 6.46
N PHE A 24 10.16 11.29 5.79
CA PHE A 24 11.06 12.38 5.37
C PHE A 24 10.35 13.35 4.43
N GLU A 25 9.41 12.87 3.62
CA GLU A 25 8.61 13.72 2.72
C GLU A 25 7.45 14.42 3.42
N GLY A 26 7.31 14.22 4.73
CA GLY A 26 6.28 14.90 5.53
C GLY A 26 5.00 14.12 5.72
N HIS A 27 4.93 12.88 5.25
CA HIS A 27 3.76 12.03 5.45
C HIS A 27 3.73 11.43 6.85
N LYS A 28 2.52 11.19 7.34
CA LYS A 28 2.31 10.45 8.59
C LYS A 28 2.16 8.98 8.24
N ILE A 29 3.04 8.15 8.78
CA ILE A 29 3.09 6.73 8.43
C ILE A 29 2.53 5.87 9.55
N LEU A 30 1.61 4.98 9.16
CA LEU A 30 1.11 3.89 9.99
C LEU A 30 1.74 2.61 9.46
N LYS A 31 2.01 1.65 10.32
CA LYS A 31 2.72 0.42 9.96
C LYS A 31 1.93 -0.82 10.36
N ALA A 32 2.00 -1.84 9.52
CA ALA A 32 1.43 -3.15 9.82
C ALA A 32 2.32 -4.22 9.20
N VAL A 33 2.48 -5.34 9.88
CA VAL A 33 3.34 -6.44 9.41
C VAL A 33 2.56 -7.50 8.63
N ASP A 34 1.24 -7.50 8.73
CA ASP A 34 0.37 -8.43 8.03
C ASP A 34 -1.03 -7.84 7.86
N ALA A 35 -1.91 -8.59 7.20
CA ALA A 35 -3.27 -8.15 6.94
C ALA A 35 -4.09 -8.02 8.23
N GLU A 36 -3.85 -8.87 9.20
CA GLU A 36 -4.58 -8.84 10.47
C GLU A 36 -4.27 -7.54 11.23
N GLU A 37 -2.98 -7.22 11.37
CA GLU A 37 -2.57 -5.97 12.01
C GLU A 37 -3.08 -4.75 11.24
N ALA A 38 -3.05 -4.81 9.91
CA ALA A 38 -3.58 -3.75 9.06
C ALA A 38 -5.06 -3.49 9.35
N GLN A 39 -5.85 -4.54 9.52
CA GLN A 39 -7.28 -4.40 9.82
C GLN A 39 -7.51 -3.76 11.19
N VAL A 40 -6.66 -4.07 12.18
CA VAL A 40 -6.71 -3.43 13.49
C VAL A 40 -6.45 -1.93 13.38
N VAL A 41 -5.43 -1.55 12.61
CA VAL A 41 -5.12 -0.13 12.35
C VAL A 41 -6.28 0.56 11.66
N LEU A 42 -6.85 -0.08 10.64
CA LEU A 42 -7.94 0.50 9.84
C LEU A 42 -9.25 0.63 10.63
N ALA A 43 -9.44 -0.18 11.68
CA ALA A 43 -10.60 -0.06 12.54
C ALA A 43 -10.59 1.27 13.31
N ASP A 44 -9.40 1.83 13.53
CA ASP A 44 -9.21 3.03 14.33
C ASP A 44 -8.94 4.28 13.48
N THR A 45 -8.22 4.13 12.37
CA THR A 45 -7.75 5.25 11.56
C THR A 45 -7.83 4.90 10.07
N LEU A 46 -8.35 5.83 9.26
CA LEU A 46 -8.40 5.65 7.81
C LEU A 46 -7.28 6.45 7.14
N PRO A 47 -6.31 5.78 6.51
CA PRO A 47 -5.30 6.47 5.73
C PRO A 47 -5.85 6.92 4.37
N GLU A 48 -5.10 7.75 3.68
CA GLU A 48 -5.44 8.19 2.32
C GLU A 48 -4.91 7.22 1.28
N LEU A 49 -3.84 6.50 1.62
CA LEU A 49 -3.18 5.56 0.72
C LEU A 49 -2.62 4.39 1.53
N ILE A 50 -2.66 3.19 0.94
CA ILE A 50 -2.07 1.99 1.50
C ILE A 50 -1.01 1.49 0.54
N LEU A 51 0.22 1.30 1.03
CA LEU A 51 1.28 0.59 0.32
C LEU A 51 1.34 -0.82 0.91
N MET A 52 1.10 -1.83 0.09
CA MET A 52 0.85 -3.17 0.58
C MET A 52 1.63 -4.21 -0.20
N ASP A 53 2.47 -4.98 0.50
CA ASP A 53 3.12 -6.14 -0.08
C ASP A 53 2.05 -7.18 -0.37
N ILE A 54 2.03 -7.73 -1.58
CA ILE A 54 1.04 -8.76 -1.92
C ILE A 54 1.43 -10.13 -1.37
N ALA A 55 2.69 -10.36 -1.04
CA ALA A 55 3.16 -11.64 -0.50
C ALA A 55 3.17 -11.62 1.04
N LEU A 56 2.02 -11.35 1.64
CA LEU A 56 1.89 -11.31 3.10
C LEU A 56 1.60 -12.71 3.66
N PRO A 57 2.05 -12.99 4.91
CA PRO A 57 1.70 -14.24 5.56
C PRO A 57 0.20 -14.27 5.94
N GLY A 58 -0.38 -15.44 5.95
CA GLY A 58 -1.80 -15.60 6.25
C GLY A 58 -2.66 -15.11 5.09
N MET A 59 -3.40 -14.04 5.30
CA MET A 59 -4.20 -13.43 4.21
C MET A 59 -3.27 -12.66 3.29
N ASP A 60 -3.22 -13.02 2.00
CA ASP A 60 -2.38 -12.32 1.05
C ASP A 60 -2.91 -10.90 0.75
N GLY A 61 -2.03 -10.06 0.18
CA GLY A 61 -2.36 -8.66 -0.07
C GLY A 61 -3.52 -8.46 -1.02
N LEU A 62 -3.64 -9.28 -2.05
CA LEU A 62 -4.74 -9.13 -3.03
C LEU A 62 -6.09 -9.47 -2.40
N THR A 63 -6.14 -10.46 -1.52
CA THR A 63 -7.35 -10.80 -0.77
C THR A 63 -7.75 -9.64 0.13
N LEU A 64 -6.77 -9.04 0.81
CA LEU A 64 -7.03 -7.86 1.65
C LEU A 64 -7.54 -6.69 0.80
N ALA A 65 -6.95 -6.45 -0.37
CA ALA A 65 -7.40 -5.39 -1.27
C ALA A 65 -8.85 -5.57 -1.68
N ARG A 66 -9.25 -6.78 -2.07
CA ARG A 66 -10.64 -7.08 -2.42
C ARG A 66 -11.59 -6.79 -1.26
N LYS A 67 -11.19 -7.21 -0.07
CA LYS A 67 -11.97 -7.01 1.14
C LYS A 67 -12.16 -5.52 1.45
N LEU A 68 -11.09 -4.74 1.34
CA LEU A 68 -11.13 -3.30 1.59
C LEU A 68 -11.99 -2.57 0.54
N LYS A 69 -11.89 -2.98 -0.72
CA LYS A 69 -12.69 -2.36 -1.80
C LYS A 69 -14.17 -2.76 -1.74
N ALA A 70 -14.50 -3.85 -1.08
CA ALA A 70 -15.89 -4.28 -0.88
C ALA A 70 -16.56 -3.58 0.30
N ASP A 71 -15.79 -2.94 1.17
CA ASP A 71 -16.29 -2.27 2.37
C ASP A 71 -16.47 -0.77 2.08
N GLU A 72 -17.68 -0.25 2.30
CA GLU A 72 -17.98 1.17 2.07
C GLU A 72 -17.07 2.12 2.83
N ARG A 73 -16.60 1.69 4.01
CA ARG A 73 -15.75 2.52 4.86
C ARG A 73 -14.35 2.70 4.27
N THR A 74 -13.84 1.69 3.55
CA THR A 74 -12.44 1.67 3.09
C THR A 74 -12.29 1.70 1.57
N ARG A 75 -13.36 1.50 0.80
CA ARG A 75 -13.26 1.37 -0.66
C ARG A 75 -12.65 2.59 -1.37
N HIS A 76 -12.72 3.76 -0.76
CA HIS A 76 -12.18 4.99 -1.34
C HIS A 76 -10.69 5.19 -1.08
N ILE A 77 -10.08 4.36 -0.23
CA ILE A 77 -8.65 4.45 0.04
C ILE A 77 -7.87 3.94 -1.18
N ARG A 78 -6.85 4.69 -1.60
CA ARG A 78 -5.98 4.24 -2.69
C ARG A 78 -5.09 3.12 -2.19
N ILE A 79 -5.07 2.00 -2.92
CA ILE A 79 -4.26 0.83 -2.57
C ILE A 79 -3.21 0.63 -3.65
N VAL A 80 -1.95 0.60 -3.24
CA VAL A 80 -0.82 0.39 -4.13
C VAL A 80 -0.14 -0.93 -3.76
N ALA A 81 -0.09 -1.84 -4.70
CA ALA A 81 0.54 -3.15 -4.49
C ALA A 81 2.05 -3.04 -4.65
N LEU A 82 2.80 -3.63 -3.71
CA LEU A 82 4.25 -3.80 -3.80
C LEU A 82 4.51 -5.27 -4.08
N THR A 83 5.36 -5.57 -5.07
CA THR A 83 5.64 -6.96 -5.42
C THR A 83 7.09 -7.16 -5.82
N ALA A 84 7.68 -8.28 -5.37
CA ALA A 84 9.01 -8.70 -5.77
C ALA A 84 9.01 -9.41 -7.13
N PHE A 85 7.83 -9.80 -7.60
CA PHE A 85 7.69 -10.59 -8.81
C PHE A 85 7.01 -9.76 -9.89
N ALA A 86 7.83 -9.26 -10.83
CA ALA A 86 7.31 -8.54 -12.00
C ALA A 86 7.00 -9.53 -13.12
N MET A 87 6.22 -10.57 -12.82
CA MET A 87 5.81 -11.56 -13.80
C MET A 87 4.65 -11.01 -14.63
N LYS A 88 4.61 -11.45 -15.88
CA LYS A 88 3.55 -11.06 -16.80
C LYS A 88 2.18 -11.39 -16.19
N GLY A 89 1.33 -10.41 -16.07
CA GLY A 89 0.00 -10.58 -15.53
C GLY A 89 -0.16 -10.25 -14.05
N ASP A 90 0.94 -10.02 -13.30
CA ASP A 90 0.85 -9.69 -11.88
C ASP A 90 0.20 -8.32 -11.65
N ASP A 91 0.50 -7.35 -12.51
CA ASP A 91 -0.13 -6.04 -12.48
C ASP A 91 -1.63 -6.14 -12.74
N GLN A 92 -2.04 -7.01 -13.68
CA GLN A 92 -3.45 -7.24 -14.00
C GLN A 92 -4.17 -7.85 -12.80
N LYS A 93 -3.55 -8.79 -12.09
CA LYS A 93 -4.12 -9.39 -10.88
C LYS A 93 -4.33 -8.34 -9.79
N ALA A 94 -3.35 -7.44 -9.61
CA ALA A 94 -3.46 -6.37 -8.62
C ALA A 94 -4.62 -5.43 -8.97
N PHE A 95 -4.72 -5.00 -10.21
CA PHE A 95 -5.81 -4.11 -10.63
C PHE A 95 -7.16 -4.82 -10.57
N ALA A 96 -7.23 -6.10 -10.92
CA ALA A 96 -8.45 -6.88 -10.80
C ALA A 96 -8.92 -7.01 -9.35
N ALA A 97 -8.00 -6.99 -8.39
CA ALA A 97 -8.33 -7.01 -6.96
C ALA A 97 -8.75 -5.64 -6.43
N GLY A 98 -8.68 -4.60 -7.26
CA GLY A 98 -9.07 -3.25 -6.87
C GLY A 98 -7.93 -2.32 -6.51
N CYS A 99 -6.68 -2.74 -6.72
CA CYS A 99 -5.54 -1.86 -6.46
C CYS A 99 -5.53 -0.70 -7.46
N ASP A 100 -5.13 0.47 -6.97
CA ASP A 100 -5.08 1.69 -7.76
C ASP A 100 -3.70 1.91 -8.40
N GLY A 101 -2.69 1.20 -7.91
CA GLY A 101 -1.33 1.31 -8.42
C GLY A 101 -0.53 0.05 -8.13
N TYR A 102 0.69 0.02 -8.68
CA TYR A 102 1.54 -1.15 -8.65
C TYR A 102 3.01 -0.69 -8.69
N ILE A 103 3.79 -1.14 -7.74
CA ILE A 103 5.22 -0.81 -7.66
C ILE A 103 6.01 -2.11 -7.50
N THR A 104 7.03 -2.30 -8.33
CA THR A 104 7.88 -3.48 -8.26
C THR A 104 9.05 -3.28 -7.30
N LYS A 105 9.42 -4.34 -6.58
CA LYS A 105 10.63 -4.39 -5.78
C LYS A 105 11.81 -4.81 -6.66
N PRO A 106 13.03 -4.42 -6.33
CA PRO A 106 13.41 -3.64 -5.17
C PRO A 106 12.95 -2.18 -5.28
N ILE A 107 12.66 -1.59 -4.14
CA ILE A 107 12.21 -0.20 -4.07
C ILE A 107 13.30 0.73 -4.55
N ASP A 108 12.99 1.58 -5.52
CA ASP A 108 13.90 2.66 -5.94
C ASP A 108 13.67 3.83 -5.00
N THR A 109 14.63 4.06 -4.12
CA THR A 109 14.50 5.08 -3.07
C THR A 109 14.36 6.50 -3.61
N ARG A 110 14.82 6.73 -4.84
CA ARG A 110 14.71 8.05 -5.48
C ARG A 110 13.33 8.25 -6.12
N LYS A 111 12.73 7.16 -6.60
CA LYS A 111 11.44 7.23 -7.32
C LYS A 111 10.23 7.10 -6.40
N LEU A 112 10.37 6.39 -5.28
CA LEU A 112 9.23 6.09 -4.41
C LEU A 112 8.47 7.34 -3.96
N PRO A 113 9.13 8.41 -3.47
CA PRO A 113 8.40 9.60 -3.07
C PRO A 113 7.58 10.22 -4.20
N GLU A 114 8.13 10.25 -5.42
CA GLU A 114 7.43 10.79 -6.59
C GLU A 114 6.26 9.91 -7.00
N GLN A 115 6.43 8.59 -6.96
CA GLN A 115 5.39 7.64 -7.29
C GLN A 115 4.21 7.78 -6.33
N VAL A 116 4.49 7.90 -5.04
CA VAL A 116 3.46 8.08 -4.02
C VAL A 116 2.75 9.43 -4.19
N ALA A 117 3.50 10.49 -4.42
CA ALA A 117 2.93 11.81 -4.63
C ALA A 117 2.00 11.83 -5.85
N GLY A 118 2.41 11.18 -6.94
CA GLY A 118 1.58 11.05 -8.13
C GLY A 118 0.29 10.29 -7.90
N LEU A 119 0.35 9.22 -7.11
CA LEU A 119 -0.84 8.43 -6.79
C LEU A 119 -1.79 9.16 -5.85
N LEU A 120 -1.26 9.96 -4.93
CA LEU A 120 -2.08 10.79 -4.04
C LEU A 120 -2.78 11.91 -4.80
N ALA A 121 -2.12 12.46 -5.82
CA ALA A 121 -2.66 13.54 -6.62
C ALA A 121 -3.67 13.07 -7.67
N LYS A 122 -3.70 11.78 -7.97
CA LYS A 122 -4.56 11.22 -9.00
C LYS A 122 -6.03 11.33 -8.59
N GLU A 123 -6.83 11.96 -9.44
CA GLU A 123 -8.26 12.09 -9.20
C GLU A 123 -8.96 10.74 -9.42
N ARG A 124 -9.97 10.50 -8.63
CA ARG A 124 -10.82 9.33 -8.81
C ARG A 124 -11.99 9.67 -9.71
N PRO A 125 -12.34 8.77 -10.62
CA PRO A 125 -13.54 8.95 -11.44
C PRO A 125 -14.82 8.85 -10.62
#